data_f5274894f493ace698d580ce484753ca
#
_entry.id   f5274894f493ace698d580ce484753ca
#
_cell.length_a   1.000
_cell.length_b   1.000
_cell.length_c   1.000
_cell.angle_alpha   90.00
_cell.angle_beta   90.00
_cell.angle_gamma   90.00
#
_symmetry.space_group_name_H-M   'P 1'
#
loop_
_entity.id
_entity.type
_entity.pdbx_description
1 polymer ?
#
loop_
_entity_poly.entity_id
_entity_poly.type
_entity_poly.pdbx_seq_one_letter_code
_entity_poly.pdbx_strand_id
1 'polypeptide(L)'
;MQPIYATSIKINKSCFHLILRSGENLKNAGVYLVRQELNPAVKERTLLPFCCAHKGENVVEAELDIAEMDTDHVDWSVLVSFAPAGLSEAQGDSAVPEDQKRPSSLHPVILGGGLRVRLILGNYEYRREGRIFFPMGSMGHRLILRCRPATKYDGPGTRLKEFLAFGLYRVLRPLWNKKRIWVVFEKYSFSAQDNGFYFFRYCMENLEEKNRKRIFFILDRDSTQWPAVEKYGRNVIPFMSFRHILYMLAARLYVASDSRIHGYLWQPKPNLISREINRHDIYFLQHGVLALKRVEKLFGRNGACPVTYFTASSAFEQDIVVREFGYDPENVPVVGLARWDVLENHEDPGRPSILVMPTWRSWLEYLDDEEFRKSEYYRRYTSLIQNRELLDSLKDRGAELIFYIHPKLSRYMKNFHTDSSLVKLISFGEEPLNRLLMECSMLVTDYSSVCWDVYYQEKPLLFYQFDLDLYEKTNGSYIDMEKDLFGARCTEEAELVEKLKEYMADGFREKEIYAAMRPGYFAYRDHSNCRRTYEYIIGKGY
;
A
#
# COMPACT_ATOMS: atom_id res chain seq x y z
N MET A 1 11.18 31.39 9.17
CA MET A 1 12.49 30.73 9.00
C MET A 1 12.74 30.49 7.53
N GLN A 2 13.92 30.84 7.02
CA GLN A 2 14.30 30.62 5.64
C GLN A 2 14.61 29.12 5.41
N PRO A 3 14.35 28.57 4.21
CA PRO A 3 14.60 27.17 3.94
C PRO A 3 16.10 26.83 4.00
N ILE A 4 16.39 25.63 4.50
CA ILE A 4 17.73 25.05 4.55
C ILE A 4 17.90 24.12 3.37
N TYR A 5 18.87 24.39 2.52
CA TYR A 5 19.10 23.61 1.30
C TYR A 5 20.32 22.71 1.40
N ALA A 6 20.17 21.45 1.02
CA ALA A 6 21.31 20.63 0.66
C ALA A 6 21.86 21.07 -0.71
N THR A 7 23.14 21.40 -0.75
CA THR A 7 23.85 21.86 -1.96
C THR A 7 24.84 20.82 -2.48
N SER A 8 25.28 19.90 -1.63
CA SER A 8 26.09 18.74 -1.99
C SER A 8 25.67 17.52 -1.19
N ILE A 9 25.72 16.37 -1.82
CA ILE A 9 25.51 15.05 -1.21
C ILE A 9 26.59 14.12 -1.78
N LYS A 10 27.22 13.32 -0.92
CA LYS A 10 28.11 12.22 -1.28
C LYS A 10 27.86 11.03 -0.37
N ILE A 11 28.02 9.84 -0.90
CA ILE A 11 28.11 8.60 -0.11
C ILE A 11 29.41 7.92 -0.54
N ASN A 12 30.38 7.89 0.38
CA ASN A 12 31.66 7.23 0.17
C ASN A 12 31.78 6.07 1.16
N LYS A 13 31.78 4.82 0.67
CA LYS A 13 31.62 3.63 1.53
C LYS A 13 30.37 3.82 2.38
N SER A 14 30.49 3.85 3.71
CA SER A 14 29.39 4.09 4.66
C SER A 14 29.24 5.54 5.12
N CYS A 15 30.13 6.44 4.72
CA CYS A 15 30.06 7.84 5.12
C CYS A 15 29.06 8.62 4.25
N PHE A 16 28.00 9.13 4.87
CA PHE A 16 27.00 10.01 4.28
C PHE A 16 27.38 11.48 4.58
N HIS A 17 27.83 12.17 3.56
CA HIS A 17 28.35 13.53 3.65
C HIS A 17 27.39 14.53 2.98
N LEU A 18 27.12 15.63 3.66
CA LEU A 18 26.22 16.70 3.24
C LEU A 18 26.88 18.06 3.34
N ILE A 19 26.57 18.97 2.41
CA ILE A 19 26.81 20.40 2.57
C ILE A 19 25.46 21.10 2.54
N LEU A 20 25.14 21.79 3.64
CA LEU A 20 23.90 22.52 3.84
C LEU A 20 24.17 24.04 3.80
N ARG A 21 23.20 24.78 3.22
CA ARG A 21 23.21 26.26 3.18
C ARG A 21 21.82 26.79 3.52
N SER A 22 21.84 27.95 4.24
CA SER A 22 20.61 28.70 4.53
C SER A 22 20.90 30.20 4.40
N GLY A 23 19.86 31.01 4.29
CA GLY A 23 19.97 32.45 4.50
C GLY A 23 20.03 32.86 5.97
N GLU A 24 19.75 31.93 6.90
CA GLU A 24 19.89 32.13 8.35
C GLU A 24 21.23 31.65 8.85
N ASN A 25 21.62 32.11 10.05
CA ASN A 25 22.87 31.73 10.67
C ASN A 25 22.81 30.26 11.15
N LEU A 26 23.70 29.41 10.61
CA LEU A 26 23.84 27.99 10.94
C LEU A 26 25.01 27.70 11.91
N LYS A 27 25.67 28.72 12.48
CA LYS A 27 26.91 28.58 13.25
C LYS A 27 26.81 27.59 14.43
N ASN A 28 25.62 27.44 15.01
CA ASN A 28 25.35 26.52 16.12
C ASN A 28 24.30 25.46 15.76
N ALA A 29 24.05 25.21 14.48
CA ALA A 29 23.04 24.25 14.06
C ALA A 29 23.55 22.82 14.15
N GLY A 30 22.80 21.96 14.80
CA GLY A 30 22.99 20.51 14.75
C GLY A 30 22.23 19.88 13.59
N VAL A 31 22.84 18.93 12.91
CA VAL A 31 22.20 18.14 11.84
C VAL A 31 21.91 16.74 12.36
N TYR A 32 20.70 16.23 12.10
CA TYR A 32 20.23 14.94 12.59
C TYR A 32 19.60 14.13 11.48
N LEU A 33 19.85 12.83 11.52
CA LEU A 33 19.07 11.85 10.78
C LEU A 33 18.00 11.29 11.72
N VAL A 34 16.73 11.47 11.35
CA VAL A 34 15.58 11.17 12.21
C VAL A 34 14.75 10.07 11.59
N ARG A 35 14.58 8.98 12.31
CA ARG A 35 13.75 7.84 11.93
C ARG A 35 12.30 8.27 11.73
N GLN A 36 11.71 7.88 10.60
CA GLN A 36 10.28 8.06 10.36
C GLN A 36 9.53 6.89 10.99
N GLU A 37 8.94 7.15 12.16
CA GLU A 37 8.15 6.13 12.84
C GLU A 37 6.85 5.86 12.09
N LEU A 38 6.61 4.59 11.79
CA LEU A 38 5.37 4.11 11.17
C LEU A 38 4.29 3.79 12.22
N ASN A 39 4.72 3.55 13.45
CA ASN A 39 3.83 3.30 14.57
C ASN A 39 3.50 4.62 15.30
N PRO A 40 2.25 5.10 15.26
CA PRO A 40 1.85 6.34 15.93
C PRO A 40 1.90 6.26 17.46
N ALA A 41 1.99 5.05 18.03
CA ALA A 41 2.14 4.87 19.48
C ALA A 41 3.57 5.11 19.98
N VAL A 42 4.57 5.06 19.09
CA VAL A 42 5.97 5.35 19.44
C VAL A 42 6.16 6.85 19.60
N LYS A 43 6.31 7.30 20.83
CA LYS A 43 6.53 8.72 21.15
C LYS A 43 7.99 9.13 21.00
N GLU A 44 8.92 8.20 21.09
CA GLU A 44 10.35 8.45 21.01
C GLU A 44 10.85 8.33 19.57
N ARG A 45 11.47 9.40 19.07
CA ARG A 45 12.10 9.42 17.75
C ARG A 45 13.58 9.08 17.90
N THR A 46 14.07 8.11 17.16
CA THR A 46 15.51 7.84 17.07
C THR A 46 16.17 8.97 16.29
N LEU A 47 17.16 9.60 16.91
CA LEU A 47 17.93 10.72 16.38
C LEU A 47 19.40 10.30 16.27
N LEU A 48 19.96 10.34 15.08
CA LEU A 48 21.39 10.11 14.85
C LEU A 48 22.05 11.44 14.50
N PRO A 49 22.95 11.98 15.36
CA PRO A 49 23.61 13.23 15.10
C PRO A 49 24.69 13.07 14.03
N PHE A 50 24.80 14.06 13.13
CA PHE A 50 25.95 14.21 12.24
C PHE A 50 27.09 14.89 12.96
N CYS A 51 28.34 14.52 12.65
CA CYS A 51 29.49 15.33 12.92
C CYS A 51 29.46 16.59 12.04
N CYS A 52 29.39 17.77 12.64
CA CYS A 52 29.19 19.01 11.92
C CYS A 52 30.47 19.89 11.94
N ALA A 53 30.87 20.38 10.77
CA ALA A 53 31.91 21.41 10.61
C ALA A 53 31.27 22.67 10.02
N HIS A 54 31.31 23.77 10.78
CA HIS A 54 30.73 25.04 10.37
C HIS A 54 31.73 25.82 9.49
N LYS A 55 31.34 26.12 8.25
CA LYS A 55 32.14 26.87 7.26
C LYS A 55 31.61 28.31 7.12
N GLY A 56 31.71 29.10 8.17
CA GLY A 56 31.12 30.44 8.26
C GLY A 56 29.70 30.40 8.87
N GLU A 57 28.96 31.50 8.72
CA GLU A 57 27.66 31.65 9.39
C GLU A 57 26.53 30.87 8.74
N ASN A 58 26.60 30.62 7.42
CA ASN A 58 25.46 30.12 6.61
C ASN A 58 25.72 28.76 5.96
N VAL A 59 26.82 28.09 6.31
CA VAL A 59 27.22 26.81 5.70
C VAL A 59 27.62 25.80 6.76
N VAL A 60 27.02 24.61 6.73
CA VAL A 60 27.39 23.46 7.56
C VAL A 60 27.79 22.31 6.67
N GLU A 61 28.93 21.71 6.92
CA GLU A 61 29.36 20.43 6.39
C GLU A 61 29.07 19.37 7.45
N ALA A 62 28.32 18.35 7.10
CA ALA A 62 27.84 17.33 8.03
C ALA A 62 28.15 15.92 7.51
N GLU A 63 28.70 15.09 8.38
CA GLU A 63 29.09 13.71 8.08
C GLU A 63 28.48 12.73 9.09
N LEU A 64 27.98 11.57 8.60
CA LEU A 64 27.46 10.50 9.41
C LEU A 64 27.90 9.16 8.82
N ASP A 65 28.45 8.28 9.66
CA ASP A 65 28.65 6.88 9.29
C ASP A 65 27.33 6.13 9.41
N ILE A 66 26.86 5.59 8.29
CA ILE A 66 25.59 4.83 8.19
C ILE A 66 25.82 3.31 8.25
N ALA A 67 27.06 2.86 8.58
CA ALA A 67 27.37 1.42 8.64
C ALA A 67 26.62 0.71 9.77
N GLU A 68 26.37 1.40 10.89
CA GLU A 68 25.73 0.79 12.07
C GLU A 68 24.24 1.17 12.22
N MET A 69 23.68 1.86 11.22
CA MET A 69 22.26 2.22 11.27
C MET A 69 21.37 0.99 11.31
N ASP A 70 20.29 1.09 12.10
CA ASP A 70 19.19 0.15 12.08
C ASP A 70 18.61 0.04 10.65
N THR A 71 18.50 -1.18 10.15
CA THR A 71 18.01 -1.48 8.79
C THR A 71 16.53 -1.77 8.71
N ASP A 72 15.81 -1.86 9.83
CA ASP A 72 14.40 -2.25 9.85
C ASP A 72 13.47 -1.16 9.34
N HIS A 73 13.97 0.08 9.21
CA HIS A 73 13.18 1.23 8.78
C HIS A 73 13.46 1.65 7.35
N VAL A 74 12.38 2.06 6.69
CA VAL A 74 12.38 2.41 5.27
C VAL A 74 12.93 3.81 5.01
N ASP A 75 12.59 4.81 5.83
CA ASP A 75 12.93 6.21 5.60
C ASP A 75 13.47 6.92 6.85
N TRP A 76 14.49 7.76 6.61
CA TRP A 76 15.09 8.65 7.61
C TRP A 76 15.09 10.10 7.10
N SER A 77 14.50 11.01 7.86
CA SER A 77 14.51 12.44 7.51
C SER A 77 15.80 13.11 7.91
N VAL A 78 16.35 13.96 7.04
CA VAL A 78 17.45 14.85 7.40
C VAL A 78 16.87 16.15 7.93
N LEU A 79 17.10 16.43 9.21
CA LEU A 79 16.57 17.58 9.92
C LEU A 79 17.70 18.40 10.55
N VAL A 80 17.48 19.71 10.69
CA VAL A 80 18.39 20.63 11.34
C VAL A 80 17.71 21.23 12.58
N SER A 81 18.43 21.26 13.68
CA SER A 81 18.01 21.97 14.89
C SER A 81 18.91 23.16 15.12
N PHE A 82 18.31 24.29 15.46
CA PHE A 82 19.03 25.46 15.98
C PHE A 82 19.08 25.33 17.49
N ALA A 83 20.26 25.05 18.05
CA ALA A 83 20.42 25.00 19.50
C ALA A 83 20.07 26.37 20.13
N PRO A 84 19.38 26.41 21.27
CA PRO A 84 19.30 27.67 22.04
C PRO A 84 20.73 28.12 22.40
N ALA A 85 21.01 29.40 22.24
CA ALA A 85 22.28 29.99 22.63
C ALA A 85 22.53 29.70 24.13
N GLY A 86 23.38 28.71 24.45
CA GLY A 86 23.66 28.34 25.84
C GLY A 86 24.26 26.94 26.04
N LEU A 87 24.29 26.07 25.04
CA LEU A 87 25.01 24.78 25.13
C LEU A 87 26.34 24.84 24.40
N SER A 88 27.24 25.73 24.87
CA SER A 88 28.67 25.65 24.58
C SER A 88 29.29 24.55 25.45
N GLU A 89 30.19 23.79 24.86
CA GLU A 89 31.03 22.76 25.45
C GLU A 89 31.40 23.05 26.93
N ALA A 90 30.67 22.47 27.86
CA ALA A 90 31.13 22.31 29.23
C ALA A 90 31.82 20.95 29.31
N GLN A 91 33.15 20.99 29.29
CA GLN A 91 33.99 19.92 29.79
C GLN A 91 33.60 19.61 31.25
N GLY A 92 33.32 18.37 31.56
CA GLY A 92 33.26 17.93 32.94
C GLY A 92 32.00 17.15 33.29
N ASP A 93 32.21 15.90 33.68
CA ASP A 93 31.32 14.95 34.29
C ASP A 93 30.22 15.57 35.18
N SER A 94 29.03 15.69 34.65
CA SER A 94 27.80 15.69 35.42
C SER A 94 26.67 15.28 34.50
N ALA A 95 25.98 14.21 34.88
CA ALA A 95 24.86 13.65 34.15
C ALA A 95 23.75 14.69 33.93
N VAL A 96 23.69 15.25 32.73
CA VAL A 96 22.55 16.08 32.29
C VAL A 96 21.37 15.11 32.07
N PRO A 97 20.19 15.36 32.67
CA PRO A 97 19.02 14.55 32.48
C PRO A 97 18.69 14.38 30.98
N GLU A 98 18.33 13.17 30.56
CA GLU A 98 18.07 12.82 29.16
C GLU A 98 17.01 13.72 28.49
N ASP A 99 16.07 14.27 29.24
CA ASP A 99 15.04 15.20 28.77
C ASP A 99 15.57 16.57 28.28
N GLN A 100 16.77 16.98 28.67
CA GLN A 100 17.38 18.24 28.22
C GLN A 100 18.21 18.09 26.93
N LYS A 101 18.42 16.87 26.42
CA LYS A 101 19.22 16.63 25.20
C LYS A 101 18.40 16.69 23.91
N ARG A 102 17.09 16.91 23.97
CA ARG A 102 16.23 16.91 22.76
C ARG A 102 16.22 18.29 22.11
N PRO A 103 16.47 18.40 20.79
CA PRO A 103 16.35 19.64 20.05
C PRO A 103 14.91 20.18 20.12
N SER A 104 14.74 21.43 20.50
CA SER A 104 13.44 22.08 20.71
C SER A 104 12.64 22.32 19.42
N SER A 105 13.32 22.38 18.28
CA SER A 105 12.66 22.51 16.98
C SER A 105 13.52 21.85 15.89
N LEU A 106 12.91 21.01 15.06
CA LEU A 106 13.55 20.31 13.95
C LEU A 106 13.00 20.80 12.61
N HIS A 107 13.88 21.27 11.74
CA HIS A 107 13.54 21.86 10.43
C HIS A 107 14.03 20.96 9.28
N PRO A 108 13.19 20.68 8.27
CA PRO A 108 13.56 19.81 7.18
C PRO A 108 14.59 20.45 6.25
N VAL A 109 15.54 19.65 5.80
CA VAL A 109 16.46 20.00 4.73
C VAL A 109 15.80 19.80 3.38
N ILE A 110 15.93 20.78 2.49
CA ILE A 110 15.34 20.79 1.16
C ILE A 110 16.40 20.47 0.09
N LEU A 111 16.05 19.65 -0.88
CA LEU A 111 16.88 19.38 -2.06
C LEU A 111 16.79 20.51 -3.09
N GLY A 112 17.88 21.20 -3.33
CA GLY A 112 17.99 22.19 -4.42
C GLY A 112 17.80 21.55 -5.81
N GLY A 113 17.30 22.34 -6.78
CA GLY A 113 16.99 21.83 -8.13
C GLY A 113 18.17 21.17 -8.84
N GLY A 114 19.36 21.76 -8.77
CA GLY A 114 20.59 21.21 -9.36
C GLY A 114 21.00 19.87 -8.71
N LEU A 115 20.84 19.75 -7.39
CA LEU A 115 21.18 18.53 -6.67
C LEU A 115 20.20 17.39 -7.02
N ARG A 116 18.91 17.69 -7.18
CA ARG A 116 17.92 16.70 -7.65
C ARG A 116 18.30 16.09 -8.99
N VAL A 117 18.78 16.91 -9.93
CA VAL A 117 19.28 16.42 -11.23
C VAL A 117 20.51 15.54 -11.05
N ARG A 118 21.46 15.93 -10.19
CA ARG A 118 22.65 15.10 -9.89
C ARG A 118 22.28 13.76 -9.27
N LEU A 119 21.30 13.71 -8.36
CA LEU A 119 20.81 12.44 -7.77
C LEU A 119 20.20 11.51 -8.82
N ILE A 120 19.51 12.07 -9.85
CA ILE A 120 18.98 11.31 -10.97
C ILE A 120 20.09 10.75 -11.87
N LEU A 121 21.13 11.54 -12.15
CA LEU A 121 22.21 11.17 -13.09
C LEU A 121 23.34 10.38 -12.42
N GLY A 122 23.62 10.64 -11.15
CA GLY A 122 24.68 9.99 -10.36
C GLY A 122 24.25 8.67 -9.71
N ASN A 123 25.19 7.94 -9.15
CA ASN A 123 24.95 6.74 -8.36
C ASN A 123 25.31 7.06 -6.90
N TYR A 124 24.30 7.38 -6.10
CA TYR A 124 24.46 7.73 -4.68
C TYR A 124 23.83 6.63 -3.86
N GLU A 125 24.59 5.56 -3.57
CA GLU A 125 24.09 4.43 -2.82
C GLU A 125 25.15 3.80 -1.94
N TYR A 126 24.71 3.23 -0.83
CA TYR A 126 25.46 2.33 0.04
C TYR A 126 24.70 1.00 0.17
N ARG A 127 25.43 -0.12 0.20
CA ARG A 127 24.82 -1.45 0.32
C ARG A 127 25.39 -2.18 1.52
N ARG A 128 24.50 -2.77 2.32
CA ARG A 128 24.84 -3.60 3.46
C ARG A 128 23.77 -4.67 3.68
N GLU A 129 24.16 -5.91 3.93
CA GLU A 129 23.26 -7.00 4.35
C GLU A 129 22.01 -7.15 3.46
N GLY A 130 22.20 -7.10 2.14
CA GLY A 130 21.08 -7.20 1.19
C GLY A 130 20.17 -5.97 1.11
N ARG A 131 20.53 -4.86 1.75
CA ARG A 131 19.80 -3.60 1.71
C ARG A 131 20.57 -2.53 0.96
N ILE A 132 19.84 -1.52 0.48
CA ILE A 132 20.37 -0.37 -0.23
C ILE A 132 19.91 0.92 0.46
N PHE A 133 20.86 1.82 0.69
CA PHE A 133 20.65 3.16 1.24
C PHE A 133 20.89 4.18 0.15
N PHE A 134 19.99 5.14 -0.02
CA PHE A 134 20.16 6.19 -1.01
C PHE A 134 19.38 7.46 -0.64
N PRO A 135 19.93 8.65 -0.92
CA PRO A 135 19.26 9.93 -0.69
C PRO A 135 18.21 10.19 -1.77
N MET A 136 17.08 10.74 -1.37
CA MET A 136 16.04 11.18 -2.28
C MET A 136 15.22 12.33 -1.72
N GLY A 137 14.37 12.94 -2.56
CA GLY A 137 13.37 13.92 -2.13
C GLY A 137 12.03 13.27 -1.81
N SER A 138 11.48 13.58 -0.64
CA SER A 138 10.08 13.30 -0.29
C SER A 138 9.16 14.46 -0.69
N MET A 139 7.90 14.46 -0.22
CA MET A 139 6.95 15.56 -0.44
C MET A 139 7.55 16.92 -0.05
N GLY A 140 7.36 17.94 -0.91
CA GLY A 140 7.97 19.25 -0.71
C GLY A 140 9.49 19.27 -0.91
N HIS A 141 10.05 18.26 -1.59
CA HIS A 141 11.49 18.11 -1.84
C HIS A 141 12.36 17.99 -0.59
N ARG A 142 11.80 17.55 0.54
CA ARG A 142 12.55 17.30 1.77
C ARG A 142 13.53 16.17 1.56
N LEU A 143 14.80 16.37 1.98
CA LEU A 143 15.84 15.33 1.89
C LEU A 143 15.53 14.20 2.88
N ILE A 144 15.49 12.99 2.36
CA ILE A 144 15.45 11.75 3.13
C ILE A 144 16.56 10.81 2.69
N LEU A 145 17.05 10.00 3.60
CA LEU A 145 17.84 8.81 3.32
C LEU A 145 16.90 7.61 3.40
N ARG A 146 16.69 6.92 2.29
CA ARG A 146 15.86 5.72 2.20
C ARG A 146 16.70 4.48 2.38
N CYS A 147 16.20 3.55 3.21
CA CYS A 147 16.70 2.20 3.33
C CYS A 147 15.62 1.21 2.91
N ARG A 148 15.93 0.29 2.01
CA ARG A 148 15.05 -0.80 1.61
C ARG A 148 15.83 -2.06 1.21
N PRO A 149 15.19 -3.24 1.14
CA PRO A 149 15.81 -4.42 0.54
C PRO A 149 16.31 -4.11 -0.88
N ALA A 150 17.51 -4.58 -1.20
CA ALA A 150 18.02 -4.53 -2.58
C ALA A 150 17.26 -5.53 -3.44
N THR A 151 17.00 -5.16 -4.68
CA THR A 151 16.31 -6.00 -5.65
C THR A 151 17.22 -6.36 -6.81
N LYS A 152 16.86 -7.39 -7.59
CA LYS A 152 17.54 -7.75 -8.86
C LYS A 152 17.58 -6.59 -9.87
N TYR A 153 16.77 -5.56 -9.68
CA TYR A 153 16.66 -4.40 -10.57
C TYR A 153 17.52 -3.20 -10.14
N ASP A 154 18.28 -3.29 -9.07
CA ASP A 154 19.15 -2.20 -8.59
C ASP A 154 20.53 -2.17 -9.29
N GLY A 155 20.76 -3.06 -10.24
CA GLY A 155 22.02 -3.17 -10.98
C GLY A 155 22.21 -2.14 -12.10
N PRO A 156 23.43 -1.96 -12.60
CA PRO A 156 23.75 -1.01 -13.66
C PRO A 156 23.04 -1.31 -14.99
N GLY A 157 22.75 -2.59 -15.26
CA GLY A 157 22.02 -3.01 -16.46
C GLY A 157 20.59 -2.44 -16.51
N THR A 158 19.88 -2.35 -15.39
CA THR A 158 18.57 -1.70 -15.32
C THR A 158 18.68 -0.22 -15.66
N ARG A 159 19.67 0.44 -15.11
CA ARG A 159 19.91 1.87 -15.36
C ARG A 159 20.22 2.15 -16.83
N LEU A 160 21.02 1.31 -17.47
CA LEU A 160 21.29 1.42 -18.91
C LEU A 160 20.00 1.25 -19.72
N LYS A 161 19.16 0.26 -19.38
CA LYS A 161 17.84 0.07 -20.02
C LYS A 161 16.95 1.31 -19.87
N GLU A 162 16.93 1.93 -18.67
CA GLU A 162 16.18 3.16 -18.40
C GLU A 162 16.62 4.31 -19.31
N PHE A 163 17.93 4.57 -19.42
CA PHE A 163 18.47 5.61 -20.28
C PHE A 163 18.15 5.38 -21.76
N LEU A 164 18.35 4.15 -22.24
CA LEU A 164 18.06 3.79 -23.62
C LEU A 164 16.57 3.90 -23.94
N ALA A 165 15.70 3.40 -23.06
CA ALA A 165 14.24 3.48 -23.23
C ALA A 165 13.77 4.94 -23.21
N PHE A 166 14.30 5.76 -22.28
CA PHE A 166 13.96 7.18 -22.21
C PHE A 166 14.40 7.93 -23.47
N GLY A 167 15.63 7.71 -23.94
CA GLY A 167 16.16 8.29 -25.17
C GLY A 167 15.30 7.93 -26.38
N LEU A 168 15.01 6.63 -26.56
CA LEU A 168 14.16 6.14 -27.67
C LEU A 168 12.74 6.71 -27.59
N TYR A 169 12.15 6.76 -26.40
CA TYR A 169 10.84 7.39 -26.20
C TYR A 169 10.86 8.87 -26.61
N ARG A 170 11.86 9.62 -26.17
CA ARG A 170 11.96 11.06 -26.46
C ARG A 170 12.09 11.35 -27.96
N VAL A 171 12.91 10.59 -28.67
CA VAL A 171 13.14 10.74 -30.13
C VAL A 171 11.89 10.34 -30.91
N LEU A 172 11.24 9.25 -30.55
CA LEU A 172 10.09 8.70 -31.29
C LEU A 172 8.73 9.05 -30.67
N ARG A 173 8.67 10.04 -29.79
CA ARG A 173 7.44 10.42 -29.07
C ARG A 173 6.22 10.61 -29.97
N PRO A 174 6.29 11.28 -31.16
CA PRO A 174 5.12 11.42 -32.04
C PRO A 174 4.57 10.09 -32.55
N LEU A 175 5.46 9.10 -32.79
CA LEU A 175 5.05 7.76 -33.22
C LEU A 175 4.41 6.97 -32.06
N TRP A 176 4.95 7.11 -30.84
CA TRP A 176 4.39 6.47 -29.66
C TRP A 176 2.99 6.99 -29.35
N ASN A 177 2.76 8.28 -29.41
CA ASN A 177 1.46 8.90 -29.15
C ASN A 177 0.36 8.36 -30.07
N LYS A 178 0.68 8.03 -31.33
CA LYS A 178 -0.27 7.45 -32.30
C LYS A 178 -0.71 6.03 -31.91
N LYS A 179 0.08 5.30 -31.13
CA LYS A 179 -0.23 3.92 -30.72
C LYS A 179 -1.30 3.85 -29.64
N ARG A 180 -1.56 4.92 -28.90
CA ARG A 180 -2.59 5.03 -27.85
C ARG A 180 -2.53 3.85 -26.87
N ILE A 181 -1.34 3.52 -26.39
CA ILE A 181 -1.05 2.36 -25.54
C ILE A 181 -1.77 2.52 -24.19
N TRP A 182 -2.45 1.47 -23.74
CA TRP A 182 -2.91 1.31 -22.36
C TRP A 182 -2.02 0.29 -21.66
N VAL A 183 -1.57 0.65 -20.46
CA VAL A 183 -0.78 -0.25 -19.61
C VAL A 183 -1.60 -0.57 -18.39
N VAL A 184 -1.88 -1.86 -18.21
CA VAL A 184 -2.67 -2.40 -17.10
C VAL A 184 -1.73 -3.08 -16.13
N PHE A 185 -1.89 -2.82 -14.83
CA PHE A 185 -1.07 -3.44 -13.78
C PHE A 185 -1.78 -3.47 -12.43
N GLU A 186 -1.29 -4.31 -11.56
CA GLU A 186 -1.70 -4.42 -10.18
C GLU A 186 -0.56 -4.02 -9.25
N LYS A 187 -0.80 -4.12 -7.95
CA LYS A 187 0.16 -3.77 -6.91
C LYS A 187 1.49 -4.49 -7.11
N TYR A 188 2.58 -3.72 -7.21
CA TYR A 188 3.95 -4.19 -7.48
C TYR A 188 4.14 -4.93 -8.81
N SER A 189 3.13 -4.99 -9.68
CA SER A 189 3.14 -5.82 -10.90
C SER A 189 3.54 -7.28 -10.64
N PHE A 190 3.13 -7.83 -9.49
CA PHE A 190 3.51 -9.17 -9.05
C PHE A 190 2.33 -10.13 -8.97
N SER A 191 1.09 -9.64 -9.03
CA SER A 191 -0.13 -10.43 -9.00
C SER A 191 -0.99 -10.24 -10.25
N ALA A 192 -1.84 -11.21 -10.52
CA ALA A 192 -2.85 -11.21 -11.56
C ALA A 192 -4.14 -11.83 -11.00
N GLN A 193 -4.77 -11.16 -10.02
CA GLN A 193 -5.95 -11.66 -9.30
C GLN A 193 -6.84 -10.54 -8.72
N ASP A 194 -6.55 -9.28 -9.05
CA ASP A 194 -7.32 -8.12 -8.63
C ASP A 194 -7.98 -7.44 -9.84
N ASN A 195 -8.61 -6.31 -9.66
CA ASN A 195 -9.36 -5.55 -10.66
C ASN A 195 -8.58 -5.32 -11.96
N GLY A 196 -7.26 -5.12 -11.89
CA GLY A 196 -6.40 -4.93 -13.05
C GLY A 196 -6.41 -6.13 -13.99
N PHE A 197 -6.23 -7.33 -13.44
CA PHE A 197 -6.22 -8.56 -14.23
C PHE A 197 -7.60 -8.88 -14.83
N TYR A 198 -8.68 -8.76 -14.07
CA TYR A 198 -10.02 -9.06 -14.56
C TYR A 198 -10.47 -8.10 -15.66
N PHE A 199 -10.14 -6.80 -15.53
CA PHE A 199 -10.34 -5.84 -16.60
C PHE A 199 -9.51 -6.18 -17.85
N PHE A 200 -8.23 -6.50 -17.69
CA PHE A 200 -7.37 -6.92 -18.81
C PHE A 200 -7.92 -8.18 -19.48
N ARG A 201 -8.31 -9.20 -18.71
CA ARG A 201 -8.90 -10.43 -19.21
C ARG A 201 -10.15 -10.13 -20.04
N TYR A 202 -11.07 -9.33 -19.51
CA TYR A 202 -12.25 -8.88 -20.25
C TYR A 202 -11.87 -8.26 -21.60
N CYS A 203 -10.90 -7.36 -21.60
CA CYS A 203 -10.44 -6.69 -22.82
C CYS A 203 -9.88 -7.69 -23.85
N MET A 204 -9.13 -8.70 -23.40
CA MET A 204 -8.56 -9.72 -24.30
C MET A 204 -9.59 -10.68 -24.87
N GLU A 205 -10.61 -11.01 -24.09
CA GLU A 205 -11.60 -12.02 -24.46
C GLU A 205 -12.81 -11.43 -25.21
N ASN A 206 -13.15 -10.15 -25.00
CA ASN A 206 -14.37 -9.55 -25.54
C ASN A 206 -14.15 -8.43 -26.57
N LEU A 207 -12.95 -7.87 -26.70
CA LEU A 207 -12.72 -6.78 -27.64
C LEU A 207 -12.22 -7.29 -29.00
N GLU A 208 -12.48 -6.51 -30.05
CA GLU A 208 -11.90 -6.75 -31.36
C GLU A 208 -10.37 -6.57 -31.35
N GLU A 209 -9.67 -7.26 -32.24
CA GLU A 209 -8.21 -7.23 -32.31
C GLU A 209 -7.63 -5.82 -32.42
N LYS A 210 -8.28 -4.92 -33.19
CA LYS A 210 -7.83 -3.53 -33.36
C LYS A 210 -7.74 -2.77 -32.02
N ASN A 211 -8.59 -3.11 -31.04
CA ASN A 211 -8.63 -2.49 -29.72
C ASN A 211 -7.71 -3.21 -28.75
N ARG A 212 -7.78 -4.55 -28.66
CA ARG A 212 -6.93 -5.31 -27.72
C ARG A 212 -5.44 -5.20 -28.00
N LYS A 213 -5.00 -5.02 -29.27
CA LYS A 213 -3.57 -4.89 -29.63
C LYS A 213 -2.84 -3.71 -28.99
N ARG A 214 -3.54 -2.74 -28.41
CA ARG A 214 -2.98 -1.56 -27.71
C ARG A 214 -3.02 -1.67 -26.18
N ILE A 215 -3.58 -2.74 -25.63
CA ILE A 215 -3.76 -2.96 -24.19
C ILE A 215 -2.75 -4.02 -23.73
N PHE A 216 -1.96 -3.69 -22.71
CA PHE A 216 -0.85 -4.53 -22.26
C PHE A 216 -0.90 -4.69 -20.74
N PHE A 217 -0.76 -5.92 -20.25
CA PHE A 217 -0.69 -6.25 -18.84
C PHE A 217 0.77 -6.43 -18.42
N ILE A 218 1.16 -5.84 -17.30
CA ILE A 218 2.50 -5.96 -16.74
C ILE A 218 2.50 -6.95 -15.58
N LEU A 219 3.39 -7.94 -15.67
CA LEU A 219 3.56 -8.93 -14.59
C LEU A 219 5.03 -9.33 -14.47
N ASP A 220 5.52 -9.53 -13.24
CA ASP A 220 6.86 -10.09 -13.02
C ASP A 220 6.87 -11.57 -13.45
N ARG A 221 7.94 -12.00 -14.11
CA ARG A 221 8.09 -13.41 -14.52
C ARG A 221 8.19 -14.39 -13.36
N ASP A 222 8.63 -13.91 -12.21
CA ASP A 222 8.75 -14.72 -10.99
C ASP A 222 7.39 -14.87 -10.27
N SER A 223 6.32 -14.23 -10.78
CA SER A 223 4.98 -14.39 -10.24
C SER A 223 4.48 -15.83 -10.47
N THR A 224 3.96 -16.44 -9.41
CA THR A 224 3.28 -17.76 -9.49
C THR A 224 2.07 -17.75 -10.42
N GLN A 225 1.55 -16.56 -10.74
CA GLN A 225 0.39 -16.36 -11.62
C GLN A 225 0.78 -16.11 -13.09
N TRP A 226 2.08 -16.14 -13.43
CA TRP A 226 2.53 -16.02 -14.81
C TRP A 226 1.84 -17.00 -15.77
N PRO A 227 1.67 -18.30 -15.44
CA PRO A 227 0.98 -19.24 -16.33
C PRO A 227 -0.46 -18.85 -16.68
N ALA A 228 -1.17 -18.16 -15.79
CA ALA A 228 -2.55 -17.73 -16.01
C ALA A 228 -2.67 -16.64 -17.09
N VAL A 229 -1.60 -15.85 -17.30
CA VAL A 229 -1.57 -14.72 -18.26
C VAL A 229 -0.83 -15.06 -19.54
N GLU A 230 0.02 -16.08 -19.57
CA GLU A 230 0.90 -16.42 -20.68
C GLU A 230 0.13 -16.66 -22.00
N LYS A 231 -1.10 -17.18 -21.91
CA LYS A 231 -1.98 -17.39 -23.07
C LYS A 231 -2.29 -16.12 -23.86
N TYR A 232 -2.15 -14.93 -23.29
CA TYR A 232 -2.37 -13.65 -23.97
C TYR A 232 -1.14 -13.13 -24.73
N GLY A 233 -0.04 -13.90 -24.73
CA GLY A 233 1.13 -13.73 -25.59
C GLY A 233 1.74 -12.31 -25.53
N ARG A 234 1.79 -11.65 -26.69
CA ARG A 234 2.41 -10.32 -26.80
C ARG A 234 1.75 -9.22 -25.96
N ASN A 235 0.53 -9.40 -25.48
CA ASN A 235 -0.19 -8.43 -24.67
C ASN A 235 0.22 -8.49 -23.19
N VAL A 236 0.99 -9.50 -22.77
CA VAL A 236 1.65 -9.56 -21.46
C VAL A 236 3.11 -9.16 -21.61
N ILE A 237 3.54 -8.23 -20.78
CA ILE A 237 4.90 -7.68 -20.81
C ILE A 237 5.60 -8.02 -19.49
N PRO A 238 6.78 -8.67 -19.55
CA PRO A 238 7.56 -8.93 -18.35
C PRO A 238 7.99 -7.63 -17.66
N PHE A 239 7.75 -7.58 -16.36
CA PHE A 239 8.14 -6.45 -15.52
C PHE A 239 9.64 -6.15 -15.65
N MET A 240 10.02 -4.88 -15.69
CA MET A 240 11.38 -4.35 -15.85
C MET A 240 12.13 -4.84 -17.10
N SER A 241 11.42 -5.40 -18.11
CA SER A 241 11.96 -5.55 -19.45
C SER A 241 12.14 -4.19 -20.15
N PHE A 242 12.97 -4.13 -21.19
CA PHE A 242 13.11 -2.89 -21.99
C PHE A 242 11.76 -2.43 -22.57
N ARG A 243 10.96 -3.37 -23.06
CA ARG A 243 9.62 -3.09 -23.59
C ARG A 243 8.68 -2.55 -22.53
N HIS A 244 8.75 -3.07 -21.30
CA HIS A 244 7.97 -2.55 -20.17
C HIS A 244 8.30 -1.07 -19.90
N ILE A 245 9.58 -0.74 -19.70
CA ILE A 245 10.01 0.63 -19.42
C ILE A 245 9.57 1.58 -20.53
N LEU A 246 9.75 1.16 -21.78
CA LEU A 246 9.36 1.95 -22.95
C LEU A 246 7.84 2.16 -23.02
N TYR A 247 7.04 1.13 -22.72
CA TYR A 247 5.58 1.25 -22.77
C TYR A 247 5.01 2.03 -21.58
N MET A 248 5.64 1.98 -20.41
CA MET A 248 5.31 2.89 -19.32
C MET A 248 5.52 4.36 -19.71
N LEU A 249 6.61 4.67 -20.40
CA LEU A 249 6.86 6.03 -20.92
C LEU A 249 5.88 6.44 -22.03
N ALA A 250 5.50 5.50 -22.89
CA ALA A 250 4.69 5.74 -24.08
C ALA A 250 3.18 5.57 -23.87
N ALA A 251 2.76 5.18 -22.68
CA ALA A 251 1.35 4.95 -22.38
C ALA A 251 0.51 6.21 -22.58
N ARG A 252 -0.66 6.05 -23.17
CA ARG A 252 -1.70 7.07 -23.20
C ARG A 252 -2.51 7.06 -21.90
N LEU A 253 -2.69 5.86 -21.32
CA LEU A 253 -3.45 5.65 -20.10
C LEU A 253 -2.86 4.49 -19.29
N TYR A 254 -2.76 4.66 -18.00
CA TYR A 254 -2.62 3.56 -17.06
C TYR A 254 -4.01 3.14 -16.57
N VAL A 255 -4.22 1.83 -16.46
CA VAL A 255 -5.43 1.26 -15.84
C VAL A 255 -4.96 0.34 -14.73
N ALA A 256 -5.19 0.71 -13.49
CA ALA A 256 -4.53 0.03 -12.39
C ALA A 256 -5.38 -0.04 -11.12
N SER A 257 -5.16 -1.09 -10.34
CA SER A 257 -5.77 -1.23 -9.02
C SER A 257 -4.98 -0.54 -7.90
N ASP A 258 -3.83 0.08 -8.22
CA ASP A 258 -3.03 0.85 -7.27
C ASP A 258 -2.40 2.08 -7.96
N SER A 259 -1.59 2.84 -7.22
CA SER A 259 -0.93 4.05 -7.72
C SER A 259 0.06 3.78 -8.87
N ARG A 260 0.38 4.81 -9.64
CA ARG A 260 1.28 4.74 -10.83
C ARG A 260 2.60 4.05 -10.54
N ILE A 261 3.15 4.24 -9.33
CA ILE A 261 4.47 3.71 -8.98
C ILE A 261 4.49 2.18 -8.92
N HIS A 262 3.34 1.54 -8.69
CA HIS A 262 3.23 0.08 -8.67
C HIS A 262 3.36 -0.57 -10.06
N GLY A 263 3.14 0.20 -11.12
CA GLY A 263 3.46 -0.21 -12.50
C GLY A 263 4.95 -0.15 -12.83
N TYR A 264 5.78 0.31 -11.88
CA TYR A 264 7.23 0.44 -12.01
C TYR A 264 7.90 -0.06 -10.71
N LEU A 265 9.17 0.25 -10.49
CA LEU A 265 9.87 -0.15 -9.27
C LEU A 265 9.23 0.48 -8.03
N TRP A 266 8.97 -0.35 -7.03
CA TRP A 266 8.59 0.15 -5.71
C TRP A 266 9.77 0.84 -5.03
N GLN A 267 9.54 2.07 -4.55
CA GLN A 267 10.58 2.90 -3.94
C GLN A 267 11.87 2.99 -4.78
N PRO A 268 11.79 3.42 -6.04
CA PRO A 268 12.96 3.48 -6.91
C PRO A 268 13.96 4.53 -6.41
N LYS A 269 15.22 4.31 -6.75
CA LYS A 269 16.21 5.41 -6.67
C LYS A 269 15.75 6.56 -7.57
N PRO A 270 16.20 7.83 -7.31
CA PRO A 270 15.90 8.94 -8.19
C PRO A 270 16.27 8.62 -9.64
N ASN A 271 15.30 8.73 -10.56
CA ASN A 271 15.50 8.42 -11.98
C ASN A 271 14.56 9.27 -12.87
N LEU A 272 14.83 9.26 -14.18
CA LEU A 272 14.04 10.02 -15.17
C LEU A 272 12.66 9.39 -15.39
N ILE A 273 12.55 8.07 -15.28
CA ILE A 273 11.35 7.31 -15.59
C ILE A 273 10.23 7.65 -14.61
N SER A 274 10.51 7.62 -13.30
CA SER A 274 9.51 7.93 -12.25
C SER A 274 8.89 9.32 -12.42
N ARG A 275 9.70 10.30 -12.86
CA ARG A 275 9.19 11.66 -13.13
C ARG A 275 8.19 11.69 -14.29
N GLU A 276 8.47 10.93 -15.36
CA GLU A 276 7.59 10.89 -16.53
C GLU A 276 6.32 10.09 -16.25
N ILE A 277 6.43 8.95 -15.57
CA ILE A 277 5.29 8.11 -15.16
C ILE A 277 4.24 8.92 -14.39
N ASN A 278 4.66 9.80 -13.48
CA ASN A 278 3.74 10.60 -12.67
C ASN A 278 2.93 11.65 -13.47
N ARG A 279 3.23 11.84 -14.76
CA ARG A 279 2.51 12.78 -15.64
C ARG A 279 1.42 12.13 -16.48
N HIS A 280 1.41 10.79 -16.53
CA HIS A 280 0.40 10.08 -17.32
C HIS A 280 -0.93 10.02 -16.59
N ASP A 281 -2.00 10.01 -17.38
CA ASP A 281 -3.33 9.76 -16.86
C ASP A 281 -3.44 8.33 -16.33
N ILE A 282 -4.21 8.16 -15.27
CA ILE A 282 -4.51 6.88 -14.67
C ILE A 282 -6.00 6.73 -14.39
N TYR A 283 -6.55 5.63 -14.84
CA TYR A 283 -7.83 5.13 -14.42
C TYR A 283 -7.63 4.17 -13.24
N PHE A 284 -8.06 4.57 -12.07
CA PHE A 284 -7.88 3.81 -10.83
C PHE A 284 -9.07 2.86 -10.61
N LEU A 285 -8.80 1.57 -10.73
CA LEU A 285 -9.79 0.50 -10.59
C LEU A 285 -10.12 0.17 -9.13
N GLN A 286 -9.40 0.76 -8.18
CA GLN A 286 -9.43 0.46 -6.74
C GLN A 286 -8.99 -0.95 -6.35
N HIS A 287 -8.77 -1.16 -5.04
CA HIS A 287 -8.61 -2.47 -4.41
C HIS A 287 -9.90 -3.00 -3.80
N GLY A 288 -10.81 -2.13 -3.39
CA GLY A 288 -12.04 -2.45 -2.72
C GLY A 288 -12.80 -1.18 -2.37
N VAL A 289 -14.08 -1.32 -2.03
CA VAL A 289 -14.98 -0.21 -1.74
C VAL A 289 -14.46 0.62 -0.57
N LEU A 290 -14.52 1.93 -0.72
CA LEU A 290 -14.14 2.90 0.30
C LEU A 290 -15.28 3.08 1.31
N ALA A 291 -15.05 2.67 2.52
CA ALA A 291 -15.94 2.95 3.64
C ALA A 291 -15.21 2.82 4.98
N LEU A 292 -14.55 1.67 5.19
CA LEU A 292 -14.03 1.21 6.48
C LEU A 292 -12.64 1.76 6.82
N LYS A 293 -11.99 2.50 5.91
CA LYS A 293 -10.66 3.07 6.14
C LYS A 293 -10.47 4.37 5.37
N ARG A 294 -9.95 5.40 6.03
CA ARG A 294 -9.61 6.67 5.39
C ARG A 294 -8.29 6.58 4.62
N VAL A 295 -8.33 6.98 3.35
CA VAL A 295 -7.16 6.95 2.45
C VAL A 295 -7.06 8.20 1.56
N GLU A 296 -7.81 9.26 1.84
CA GLU A 296 -7.81 10.51 1.07
C GLU A 296 -6.43 11.20 1.07
N LYS A 297 -5.63 11.04 2.13
CA LYS A 297 -4.25 11.55 2.17
C LYS A 297 -3.35 10.90 1.12
N LEU A 298 -3.69 9.68 0.69
CA LEU A 298 -2.93 8.96 -0.34
C LEU A 298 -3.52 9.23 -1.73
N PHE A 299 -4.80 8.95 -1.93
CA PHE A 299 -5.45 8.97 -3.25
C PHE A 299 -6.30 10.20 -3.52
N GLY A 300 -6.46 11.13 -2.57
CA GLY A 300 -7.18 12.38 -2.79
C GLY A 300 -6.51 13.23 -3.88
N ARG A 301 -7.27 14.19 -4.47
CA ARG A 301 -6.79 15.10 -5.52
C ARG A 301 -5.51 15.84 -5.11
N ASN A 302 -5.38 16.16 -3.81
CA ASN A 302 -4.22 16.80 -3.21
C ASN A 302 -3.36 15.81 -2.38
N GLY A 303 -3.61 14.51 -2.51
CA GLY A 303 -2.89 13.46 -1.81
C GLY A 303 -1.52 13.14 -2.42
N ALA A 304 -0.87 12.13 -1.86
CA ALA A 304 0.46 11.70 -2.31
C ALA A 304 0.45 11.04 -3.70
N CYS A 305 -0.64 10.38 -4.07
CA CYS A 305 -0.79 9.61 -5.31
C CYS A 305 -2.14 9.93 -6.00
N PRO A 306 -2.38 11.18 -6.43
CA PRO A 306 -3.64 11.55 -7.08
C PRO A 306 -3.84 10.77 -8.38
N VAL A 307 -5.11 10.51 -8.73
CA VAL A 307 -5.49 9.78 -9.95
C VAL A 307 -6.27 10.67 -10.91
N THR A 308 -6.45 10.24 -12.16
CA THR A 308 -7.23 11.02 -13.14
C THR A 308 -8.71 10.65 -13.06
N TYR A 309 -8.99 9.35 -13.01
CA TYR A 309 -10.34 8.80 -12.88
C TYR A 309 -10.38 7.80 -11.73
N PHE A 310 -11.46 7.80 -10.97
CA PHE A 310 -11.61 7.02 -9.76
C PHE A 310 -12.88 6.16 -9.86
N THR A 311 -12.76 4.84 -9.93
CA THR A 311 -13.91 3.92 -9.94
C THR A 311 -14.73 4.05 -8.65
N ALA A 312 -16.05 4.05 -8.77
CA ALA A 312 -16.97 3.86 -7.66
C ALA A 312 -17.91 2.67 -7.91
N SER A 313 -18.30 1.98 -6.85
CA SER A 313 -19.22 0.85 -6.88
C SER A 313 -20.70 1.28 -6.83
N SER A 314 -20.96 2.47 -6.29
CA SER A 314 -22.30 3.01 -6.07
C SER A 314 -22.28 4.52 -5.95
N ALA A 315 -23.46 5.14 -5.94
CA ALA A 315 -23.61 6.57 -5.66
C ALA A 315 -23.10 6.93 -4.25
N PHE A 316 -23.27 6.04 -3.28
CA PHE A 316 -22.74 6.19 -1.93
C PHE A 316 -21.20 6.34 -1.95
N GLU A 317 -20.48 5.46 -2.64
CA GLU A 317 -19.04 5.55 -2.73
C GLU A 317 -18.57 6.74 -3.57
N GLN A 318 -19.29 7.07 -4.66
CA GLN A 318 -19.02 8.27 -5.46
C GLN A 318 -19.10 9.53 -4.58
N ASP A 319 -20.11 9.64 -3.70
CA ASP A 319 -20.27 10.77 -2.80
C ASP A 319 -19.09 10.91 -1.82
N ILE A 320 -18.59 9.80 -1.26
CA ILE A 320 -17.37 9.79 -0.45
C ILE A 320 -16.17 10.34 -1.25
N VAL A 321 -15.96 9.86 -2.48
CA VAL A 321 -14.82 10.27 -3.32
C VAL A 321 -14.94 11.74 -3.70
N VAL A 322 -16.12 12.23 -4.00
CA VAL A 322 -16.34 13.64 -4.34
C VAL A 322 -16.09 14.54 -3.13
N ARG A 323 -16.69 14.24 -1.98
CA ARG A 323 -16.61 15.10 -0.78
C ARG A 323 -15.26 15.04 -0.07
N GLU A 324 -14.74 13.82 0.16
CA GLU A 324 -13.55 13.62 1.00
C GLU A 324 -12.26 13.66 0.19
N PHE A 325 -12.28 13.20 -1.05
CA PHE A 325 -11.09 13.17 -1.91
C PHE A 325 -10.97 14.38 -2.84
N GLY A 326 -12.07 15.14 -3.03
CA GLY A 326 -12.07 16.37 -3.81
C GLY A 326 -12.05 16.17 -5.33
N TYR A 327 -12.53 15.03 -5.83
CA TYR A 327 -12.67 14.79 -7.27
C TYR A 327 -13.99 15.34 -7.81
N ASP A 328 -13.97 15.77 -9.08
CA ASP A 328 -15.19 16.16 -9.76
C ASP A 328 -16.05 14.92 -10.08
N PRO A 329 -17.38 14.94 -9.91
CA PRO A 329 -18.25 13.76 -10.10
C PRO A 329 -18.09 13.10 -11.47
N GLU A 330 -17.82 13.87 -12.52
CA GLU A 330 -17.58 13.36 -13.89
C GLU A 330 -16.33 12.52 -14.04
N ASN A 331 -15.39 12.58 -13.07
CA ASN A 331 -14.16 11.81 -13.02
C ASN A 331 -14.27 10.61 -12.06
N VAL A 332 -15.47 10.40 -11.48
CA VAL A 332 -15.75 9.30 -10.55
C VAL A 332 -16.93 8.47 -11.10
N PRO A 333 -16.70 7.66 -12.14
CA PRO A 333 -17.77 6.84 -12.72
C PRO A 333 -18.25 5.75 -11.74
N VAL A 334 -19.56 5.60 -11.65
CA VAL A 334 -20.20 4.49 -10.96
C VAL A 334 -20.29 3.32 -11.94
N VAL A 335 -19.37 2.36 -11.85
CA VAL A 335 -19.25 1.24 -12.80
C VAL A 335 -19.11 -0.12 -12.12
N GLY A 336 -18.87 -0.14 -10.79
CA GLY A 336 -18.57 -1.35 -10.03
C GLY A 336 -17.11 -1.80 -10.15
N LEU A 337 -16.72 -2.82 -9.40
CA LEU A 337 -15.36 -3.36 -9.41
C LEU A 337 -15.21 -4.46 -10.46
N ALA A 338 -14.12 -4.42 -11.22
CA ALA A 338 -13.86 -5.36 -12.32
C ALA A 338 -13.85 -6.83 -11.88
N ARG A 339 -13.31 -7.14 -10.67
CA ARG A 339 -13.26 -8.50 -10.16
C ARG A 339 -14.64 -9.08 -9.79
N TRP A 340 -15.65 -8.23 -9.60
CA TRP A 340 -17.00 -8.71 -9.31
C TRP A 340 -17.69 -9.38 -10.52
N ASP A 341 -17.17 -9.16 -11.73
CA ASP A 341 -17.69 -9.84 -12.92
C ASP A 341 -17.46 -11.36 -12.90
N VAL A 342 -16.60 -11.83 -11.98
CA VAL A 342 -16.25 -13.26 -11.85
C VAL A 342 -16.52 -13.83 -10.46
N LEU A 343 -17.06 -13.01 -9.56
CA LEU A 343 -17.46 -13.51 -8.24
C LEU A 343 -18.77 -14.27 -8.34
N GLU A 344 -18.70 -15.55 -8.07
CA GLU A 344 -19.84 -16.46 -8.01
C GLU A 344 -19.86 -17.17 -6.65
N ASN A 345 -21.05 -17.47 -6.13
CA ASN A 345 -21.15 -18.25 -4.91
C ASN A 345 -20.87 -19.73 -5.23
N HIS A 346 -19.73 -20.23 -4.74
CA HIS A 346 -19.29 -21.61 -4.89
C HIS A 346 -19.28 -22.35 -3.55
N GLU A 347 -20.07 -21.90 -2.57
CA GLU A 347 -20.16 -22.58 -1.28
C GLU A 347 -20.63 -24.03 -1.46
N ASP A 348 -20.09 -24.92 -0.62
CA ASP A 348 -20.56 -26.31 -0.51
C ASP A 348 -21.48 -26.44 0.73
N PRO A 349 -22.81 -26.53 0.55
CA PRO A 349 -23.71 -26.67 1.69
C PRO A 349 -23.48 -27.96 2.50
N GLY A 350 -22.83 -28.98 1.92
CA GLY A 350 -22.45 -30.23 2.59
C GLY A 350 -21.20 -30.07 3.47
N ARG A 351 -20.41 -29.01 3.22
CA ARG A 351 -19.19 -28.70 3.98
C ARG A 351 -19.02 -27.18 4.15
N PRO A 352 -19.93 -26.54 4.90
CA PRO A 352 -19.88 -25.09 5.05
C PRO A 352 -18.60 -24.64 5.73
N SER A 353 -18.11 -23.45 5.34
CA SER A 353 -16.89 -22.89 5.91
C SER A 353 -17.07 -21.45 6.37
N ILE A 354 -16.46 -21.13 7.51
CA ILE A 354 -16.40 -19.78 8.07
C ILE A 354 -15.00 -19.23 7.78
N LEU A 355 -14.92 -18.19 6.94
CA LEU A 355 -13.66 -17.50 6.69
C LEU A 355 -13.45 -16.41 7.74
N VAL A 356 -12.41 -16.52 8.54
CA VAL A 356 -11.97 -15.49 9.49
C VAL A 356 -10.79 -14.75 8.89
N MET A 357 -11.00 -13.49 8.49
CA MET A 357 -9.99 -12.69 7.81
C MET A 357 -9.83 -11.31 8.45
N PRO A 358 -8.98 -11.19 9.47
CA PRO A 358 -8.74 -9.91 10.15
C PRO A 358 -7.84 -8.99 9.33
N THR A 359 -8.08 -7.69 9.46
CA THR A 359 -7.25 -6.64 8.87
C THR A 359 -5.94 -6.51 9.64
N TRP A 360 -4.87 -6.18 8.93
CA TRP A 360 -3.60 -5.85 9.57
C TRP A 360 -3.69 -4.54 10.37
N ARG A 361 -2.89 -4.46 11.42
CA ARG A 361 -2.73 -3.25 12.24
C ARG A 361 -1.36 -2.66 11.98
N SER A 362 -1.29 -1.38 11.63
CA SER A 362 0.00 -0.70 11.35
C SER A 362 0.94 -0.71 12.55
N TRP A 363 0.41 -0.69 13.75
CA TRP A 363 1.18 -0.73 14.99
C TRP A 363 1.70 -2.12 15.37
N LEU A 364 1.31 -3.18 14.64
CA LEU A 364 1.80 -4.55 14.82
C LEU A 364 2.82 -4.97 13.76
N GLU A 365 2.98 -4.20 12.68
CA GLU A 365 3.72 -4.64 11.48
C GLU A 365 5.20 -4.95 11.75
N TYR A 366 5.81 -4.26 12.73
CA TYR A 366 7.25 -4.32 12.98
C TYR A 366 7.62 -4.83 14.38
N LEU A 367 6.68 -5.38 15.13
CA LEU A 367 6.93 -5.98 16.43
C LEU A 367 7.79 -7.24 16.29
N ASP A 368 8.54 -7.60 17.32
CA ASP A 368 9.10 -8.94 17.39
C ASP A 368 8.02 -9.98 17.77
N ASP A 369 8.37 -11.27 17.72
CA ASP A 369 7.38 -12.33 17.98
C ASP A 369 6.86 -12.33 19.43
N GLU A 370 7.68 -11.89 20.40
CA GLU A 370 7.29 -11.82 21.80
C GLU A 370 6.31 -10.66 22.05
N GLU A 371 6.61 -9.49 21.51
CA GLU A 371 5.75 -8.32 21.57
C GLU A 371 4.42 -8.57 20.83
N PHE A 372 4.47 -9.21 19.66
CA PHE A 372 3.27 -9.57 18.91
C PHE A 372 2.37 -10.51 19.72
N ARG A 373 2.93 -11.54 20.39
CA ARG A 373 2.16 -12.45 21.25
C ARG A 373 1.52 -11.77 22.48
N LYS A 374 2.06 -10.64 22.92
CA LYS A 374 1.47 -9.82 23.99
C LYS A 374 0.32 -8.92 23.50
N SER A 375 0.16 -8.75 22.18
CA SER A 375 -0.89 -7.89 21.61
C SER A 375 -2.30 -8.44 21.87
N GLU A 376 -3.27 -7.55 21.98
CA GLU A 376 -4.68 -7.92 22.08
C GLU A 376 -5.15 -8.65 20.83
N TYR A 377 -4.70 -8.23 19.63
CA TYR A 377 -4.96 -8.88 18.36
C TYR A 377 -4.61 -10.38 18.39
N TYR A 378 -3.38 -10.72 18.80
CA TYR A 378 -2.96 -12.11 18.88
C TYR A 378 -3.78 -12.90 19.90
N ARG A 379 -4.00 -12.35 21.09
CA ARG A 379 -4.76 -13.03 22.16
C ARG A 379 -6.21 -13.31 21.75
N ARG A 380 -6.90 -12.32 21.18
CA ARG A 380 -8.31 -12.44 20.76
C ARG A 380 -8.48 -13.48 19.66
N TYR A 381 -7.64 -13.46 18.61
CA TYR A 381 -7.77 -14.44 17.53
C TYR A 381 -7.26 -15.83 17.90
N THR A 382 -6.26 -15.94 18.78
CA THR A 382 -5.82 -17.25 19.32
C THR A 382 -6.92 -17.87 20.18
N SER A 383 -7.54 -17.08 21.05
CA SER A 383 -8.69 -17.51 21.86
C SER A 383 -9.83 -18.01 20.98
N LEU A 384 -10.22 -17.24 19.95
CA LEU A 384 -11.30 -17.58 19.04
C LEU A 384 -11.08 -18.93 18.33
N ILE A 385 -9.90 -19.15 17.73
CA ILE A 385 -9.59 -20.40 16.99
C ILE A 385 -9.44 -21.63 17.90
N GLN A 386 -9.33 -21.43 19.21
CA GLN A 386 -9.25 -22.48 20.23
C GLN A 386 -10.51 -22.57 21.10
N ASN A 387 -11.53 -21.75 20.82
CA ASN A 387 -12.75 -21.68 21.62
C ASN A 387 -13.52 -23.00 21.53
N ARG A 388 -13.67 -23.69 22.66
CA ARG A 388 -14.29 -25.04 22.72
C ARG A 388 -15.75 -25.02 22.26
N GLU A 389 -16.51 -24.02 22.69
CA GLU A 389 -17.93 -23.91 22.35
C GLU A 389 -18.12 -23.70 20.83
N LEU A 390 -17.24 -22.90 20.20
CA LEU A 390 -17.22 -22.73 18.75
C LEU A 390 -16.81 -24.04 18.06
N LEU A 391 -15.77 -24.74 18.52
CA LEU A 391 -15.31 -25.99 17.95
C LEU A 391 -16.36 -27.11 18.03
N ASP A 392 -17.08 -27.20 19.14
CA ASP A 392 -18.18 -28.15 19.31
C ASP A 392 -19.31 -27.83 18.31
N SER A 393 -19.66 -26.57 18.16
CA SER A 393 -20.69 -26.12 17.22
C SER A 393 -20.30 -26.36 15.75
N LEU A 394 -19.02 -26.15 15.38
CA LEU A 394 -18.50 -26.50 14.06
C LEU A 394 -18.61 -28.00 13.78
N LYS A 395 -18.27 -28.83 14.78
CA LYS A 395 -18.39 -30.29 14.68
C LYS A 395 -19.83 -30.73 14.47
N ASP A 396 -20.74 -30.20 15.26
CA ASP A 396 -22.17 -30.56 15.19
C ASP A 396 -22.80 -30.18 13.85
N ARG A 397 -22.34 -29.09 13.24
CA ARG A 397 -22.81 -28.62 11.93
C ARG A 397 -22.05 -29.26 10.74
N GLY A 398 -20.93 -29.94 10.97
CA GLY A 398 -20.05 -30.43 9.92
C GLY A 398 -19.34 -29.28 9.18
N ALA A 399 -19.14 -28.14 9.86
CA ALA A 399 -18.53 -26.94 9.32
C ALA A 399 -17.03 -26.87 9.65
N GLU A 400 -16.28 -26.06 8.90
CA GLU A 400 -14.88 -25.76 9.18
C GLU A 400 -14.65 -24.24 9.33
N LEU A 401 -13.59 -23.87 10.04
CA LEU A 401 -13.13 -22.50 10.16
C LEU A 401 -11.81 -22.34 9.42
N ILE A 402 -11.73 -21.34 8.56
CA ILE A 402 -10.53 -20.97 7.81
C ILE A 402 -10.02 -19.65 8.36
N PHE A 403 -8.86 -19.67 9.03
CA PHE A 403 -8.20 -18.46 9.51
C PHE A 403 -7.13 -18.03 8.51
N TYR A 404 -7.34 -16.85 7.90
CA TYR A 404 -6.45 -16.28 6.90
C TYR A 404 -5.92 -14.93 7.37
N ILE A 405 -4.62 -14.86 7.70
CA ILE A 405 -4.00 -13.62 8.16
C ILE A 405 -3.59 -12.72 6.99
N HIS A 406 -3.73 -11.40 7.19
CA HIS A 406 -3.36 -10.42 6.16
C HIS A 406 -1.88 -10.53 5.76
N PRO A 407 -1.51 -10.37 4.46
CA PRO A 407 -0.12 -10.54 3.95
C PRO A 407 0.95 -9.79 4.73
N LYS A 408 0.67 -8.58 5.21
CA LYS A 408 1.61 -7.77 6.01
C LYS A 408 1.92 -8.37 7.39
N LEU A 409 1.07 -9.24 7.91
CA LEU A 409 1.27 -9.95 9.17
C LEU A 409 1.62 -11.43 8.95
N SER A 410 1.84 -11.88 7.71
CA SER A 410 2.11 -13.29 7.38
C SER A 410 3.30 -13.87 8.14
N ARG A 411 4.33 -13.06 8.48
CA ARG A 411 5.45 -13.47 9.31
C ARG A 411 5.04 -14.00 10.69
N TYR A 412 3.89 -13.59 11.18
CA TYR A 412 3.37 -13.99 12.50
C TYR A 412 2.44 -15.20 12.45
N MET A 413 2.10 -15.73 11.27
CA MET A 413 1.26 -16.92 11.15
C MET A 413 1.81 -18.10 11.98
N LYS A 414 3.13 -18.27 12.01
CA LYS A 414 3.83 -19.28 12.81
C LYS A 414 3.54 -19.23 14.31
N ASN A 415 3.01 -18.12 14.83
CA ASN A 415 2.66 -17.96 16.25
C ASN A 415 1.25 -18.50 16.56
N PHE A 416 0.38 -18.66 15.54
CA PHE A 416 -0.95 -19.22 15.72
C PHE A 416 -0.90 -20.74 15.66
N HIS A 417 -1.55 -21.40 16.59
CA HIS A 417 -1.62 -22.85 16.68
C HIS A 417 -3.03 -23.29 17.04
N THR A 418 -3.42 -24.44 16.54
CA THR A 418 -4.68 -25.11 16.87
C THR A 418 -4.45 -26.63 16.82
N ASP A 419 -5.07 -27.35 17.75
CA ASP A 419 -5.07 -28.82 17.78
C ASP A 419 -6.31 -29.40 17.07
N SER A 420 -7.22 -28.52 16.65
CA SER A 420 -8.47 -28.93 16.00
C SER A 420 -8.33 -29.09 14.49
N SER A 421 -8.71 -30.26 13.98
CA SER A 421 -8.79 -30.50 12.52
C SER A 421 -9.90 -29.70 11.83
N LEU A 422 -10.79 -29.07 12.58
CA LEU A 422 -11.87 -28.22 12.07
C LEU A 422 -11.41 -26.79 11.76
N VAL A 423 -10.20 -26.41 12.19
CA VAL A 423 -9.62 -25.08 11.96
C VAL A 423 -8.42 -25.20 11.04
N LYS A 424 -8.47 -24.51 9.92
CA LYS A 424 -7.37 -24.42 8.95
C LYS A 424 -6.69 -23.07 9.07
N LEU A 425 -5.39 -23.05 9.30
CA LEU A 425 -4.55 -21.86 9.28
C LEU A 425 -3.93 -21.74 7.88
N ILE A 426 -4.32 -20.71 7.12
CA ILE A 426 -3.86 -20.51 5.74
C ILE A 426 -2.99 -19.25 5.67
N SER A 427 -1.77 -19.42 5.16
CA SER A 427 -0.84 -18.33 4.91
C SER A 427 -1.10 -17.67 3.54
N PHE A 428 -0.65 -16.42 3.42
CA PHE A 428 -0.74 -15.71 2.15
C PHE A 428 0.00 -16.45 1.03
N GLY A 429 -0.72 -16.72 -0.06
CA GLY A 429 -0.18 -17.38 -1.25
C GLY A 429 -0.37 -18.91 -1.28
N GLU A 430 -0.83 -19.53 -0.21
CA GLU A 430 -1.17 -20.97 -0.20
C GLU A 430 -2.45 -21.24 -1.00
N GLU A 431 -3.46 -20.38 -0.83
CA GLU A 431 -4.70 -20.46 -1.59
C GLU A 431 -5.04 -19.10 -2.23
N PRO A 432 -5.64 -19.07 -3.43
CA PRO A 432 -6.12 -17.83 -4.02
C PRO A 432 -7.25 -17.21 -3.19
N LEU A 433 -7.11 -15.94 -2.80
CA LEU A 433 -8.09 -15.26 -1.95
C LEU A 433 -9.50 -15.28 -2.57
N ASN A 434 -9.62 -15.04 -3.88
CA ASN A 434 -10.92 -15.06 -4.56
C ASN A 434 -11.64 -16.41 -4.42
N ARG A 435 -10.89 -17.51 -4.41
CA ARG A 435 -11.43 -18.84 -4.20
C ARG A 435 -12.01 -18.97 -2.79
N LEU A 436 -11.25 -18.56 -1.76
CA LEU A 436 -11.72 -18.58 -0.37
C LEU A 436 -12.99 -17.74 -0.19
N LEU A 437 -13.07 -16.56 -0.84
CA LEU A 437 -14.25 -15.69 -0.79
C LEU A 437 -15.45 -16.27 -1.51
N MET A 438 -15.24 -17.04 -2.60
CA MET A 438 -16.31 -17.71 -3.32
C MET A 438 -16.80 -18.98 -2.61
N GLU A 439 -15.90 -19.73 -1.99
CA GLU A 439 -16.21 -21.01 -1.34
C GLU A 439 -16.73 -20.87 0.10
N CYS A 440 -16.42 -19.77 0.83
CA CYS A 440 -16.91 -19.61 2.20
C CYS A 440 -18.43 -19.42 2.26
N SER A 441 -19.04 -19.93 3.32
CA SER A 441 -20.46 -19.73 3.62
C SER A 441 -20.72 -18.41 4.34
N MET A 442 -19.73 -17.90 5.10
CA MET A 442 -19.79 -16.59 5.74
C MET A 442 -18.39 -16.04 6.00
N LEU A 443 -18.31 -14.74 6.26
CA LEU A 443 -17.07 -14.06 6.63
C LEU A 443 -17.17 -13.46 8.04
N VAL A 444 -16.13 -13.70 8.83
CA VAL A 444 -15.81 -12.91 10.02
C VAL A 444 -14.63 -12.02 9.71
N THR A 445 -14.80 -10.73 9.80
CA THR A 445 -13.73 -9.75 9.60
C THR A 445 -13.85 -8.61 10.62
N ASP A 446 -13.12 -7.53 10.39
CA ASP A 446 -13.15 -6.35 11.28
C ASP A 446 -13.29 -5.05 10.47
N TYR A 447 -12.25 -4.67 9.71
CA TYR A 447 -12.17 -3.43 8.92
C TYR A 447 -11.72 -3.70 7.47
N SER A 448 -11.76 -4.95 7.02
CA SER A 448 -11.25 -5.33 5.72
C SER A 448 -12.26 -5.07 4.60
N SER A 449 -11.79 -4.47 3.51
CA SER A 449 -12.60 -4.25 2.31
C SER A 449 -13.05 -5.54 1.59
N VAL A 450 -12.52 -6.71 1.96
CA VAL A 450 -13.01 -8.00 1.42
C VAL A 450 -14.44 -8.32 1.84
N CYS A 451 -14.95 -7.66 2.90
CA CYS A 451 -16.35 -7.77 3.30
C CYS A 451 -17.30 -7.40 2.15
N TRP A 452 -16.92 -6.45 1.31
CA TRP A 452 -17.73 -6.05 0.15
C TRP A 452 -17.81 -7.15 -0.90
N ASP A 453 -16.75 -7.92 -1.11
CA ASP A 453 -16.75 -9.04 -2.04
C ASP A 453 -17.67 -10.18 -1.58
N VAL A 454 -17.73 -10.44 -0.27
CA VAL A 454 -18.61 -11.45 0.32
C VAL A 454 -20.05 -10.94 0.36
N TYR A 455 -20.27 -9.68 0.69
CA TYR A 455 -21.58 -9.05 0.69
C TYR A 455 -22.19 -8.97 -0.73
N TYR A 456 -21.35 -8.77 -1.74
CA TYR A 456 -21.76 -8.81 -3.15
C TYR A 456 -22.36 -10.19 -3.53
N GLN A 457 -21.86 -11.26 -2.93
CA GLN A 457 -22.29 -12.64 -3.15
C GLN A 457 -23.49 -13.06 -2.26
N GLU A 458 -24.12 -12.14 -1.52
CA GLU A 458 -25.28 -12.40 -0.64
C GLU A 458 -24.98 -13.34 0.54
N LYS A 459 -23.75 -13.33 1.02
CA LYS A 459 -23.30 -14.13 2.14
C LYS A 459 -23.29 -13.32 3.44
N PRO A 460 -23.57 -13.94 4.58
CA PRO A 460 -23.58 -13.25 5.87
C PRO A 460 -22.19 -12.81 6.31
N LEU A 461 -22.17 -11.74 7.10
CA LEU A 461 -20.97 -11.10 7.62
C LEU A 461 -21.08 -10.87 9.12
N LEU A 462 -19.95 -11.05 9.83
CA LEU A 462 -19.76 -10.58 11.19
C LEU A 462 -18.52 -9.69 11.27
N PHE A 463 -18.65 -8.58 12.01
CA PHE A 463 -17.57 -7.64 12.24
C PHE A 463 -17.08 -7.75 13.68
N TYR A 464 -15.89 -8.35 13.88
CA TYR A 464 -15.25 -8.50 15.19
C TYR A 464 -14.33 -7.33 15.47
N GLN A 465 -14.86 -6.29 16.15
CA GLN A 465 -14.22 -4.98 16.29
C GLN A 465 -13.93 -4.66 17.77
N PHE A 466 -13.08 -5.43 18.40
CA PHE A 466 -12.67 -5.27 19.82
C PHE A 466 -11.77 -4.05 20.06
N ASP A 467 -11.16 -3.48 19.01
CA ASP A 467 -10.21 -2.37 19.09
C ASP A 467 -10.66 -1.14 18.28
N LEU A 468 -11.98 -0.91 18.13
CA LEU A 468 -12.54 0.13 17.27
C LEU A 468 -12.00 1.52 17.62
N ASP A 469 -11.93 1.90 18.90
CA ASP A 469 -11.47 3.22 19.33
C ASP A 469 -10.03 3.50 18.86
N LEU A 470 -9.15 2.49 18.97
CA LEU A 470 -7.77 2.59 18.50
C LEU A 470 -7.68 2.63 16.97
N TYR A 471 -8.53 1.84 16.31
CA TYR A 471 -8.59 1.81 14.85
C TYR A 471 -9.06 3.15 14.28
N GLU A 472 -10.16 3.71 14.80
CA GLU A 472 -10.69 5.02 14.39
C GLU A 472 -9.69 6.14 14.63
N LYS A 473 -9.03 6.16 15.77
CA LYS A 473 -7.98 7.14 16.06
C LYS A 473 -6.79 7.07 15.10
N THR A 474 -6.48 5.87 14.61
CA THR A 474 -5.27 5.64 13.79
C THR A 474 -5.57 5.74 12.30
N ASN A 475 -6.65 5.14 11.84
CA ASN A 475 -7.01 5.02 10.43
C ASN A 475 -8.24 5.87 10.05
N GLY A 476 -9.25 5.91 10.93
CA GLY A 476 -10.55 6.50 10.64
C GLY A 476 -11.38 5.71 9.62
N SER A 477 -12.64 6.05 9.52
CA SER A 477 -13.60 5.52 8.54
C SER A 477 -14.39 6.64 7.86
N TYR A 478 -15.14 6.30 6.81
CA TYR A 478 -16.08 7.22 6.14
C TYR A 478 -17.52 6.96 6.55
N ILE A 479 -17.79 5.89 7.30
CA ILE A 479 -19.10 5.50 7.81
C ILE A 479 -19.05 5.42 9.34
N ASP A 480 -20.21 5.47 9.96
CA ASP A 480 -20.39 5.16 11.37
C ASP A 480 -20.33 3.64 11.57
N MET A 481 -19.21 3.14 12.11
CA MET A 481 -18.99 1.71 12.32
C MET A 481 -19.95 1.07 13.34
N GLU A 482 -20.77 1.84 14.00
CA GLU A 482 -21.80 1.32 14.93
C GLU A 482 -23.17 1.17 14.26
N LYS A 483 -23.45 1.99 13.22
CA LYS A 483 -24.79 2.09 12.64
C LYS A 483 -24.87 1.63 11.18
N ASP A 484 -23.80 1.82 10.41
CA ASP A 484 -23.85 1.66 8.95
C ASP A 484 -23.26 0.35 8.46
N LEU A 485 -22.89 -0.58 9.37
CA LEU A 485 -22.38 -1.88 8.98
C LEU A 485 -23.49 -2.78 8.43
N PHE A 486 -23.17 -3.49 7.38
CA PHE A 486 -24.05 -4.45 6.68
C PHE A 486 -23.85 -5.90 7.16
N GLY A 487 -23.55 -6.06 8.43
CA GLY A 487 -23.39 -7.31 9.18
C GLY A 487 -23.39 -7.04 10.68
N ALA A 488 -23.58 -8.05 11.51
CA ALA A 488 -23.59 -7.86 12.95
C ALA A 488 -22.19 -7.50 13.48
N ARG A 489 -22.11 -6.45 14.29
CA ARG A 489 -20.90 -6.05 14.99
C ARG A 489 -20.81 -6.78 16.33
N CYS A 490 -19.64 -7.32 16.64
CA CYS A 490 -19.30 -7.95 17.91
C CYS A 490 -18.02 -7.31 18.45
N THR A 491 -17.99 -7.01 19.74
CA THR A 491 -16.81 -6.45 20.43
C THR A 491 -16.15 -7.49 21.33
N GLU A 492 -16.91 -8.46 21.81
CA GLU A 492 -16.44 -9.53 22.68
C GLU A 492 -16.55 -10.90 22.01
N GLU A 493 -15.63 -11.81 22.37
CA GLU A 493 -15.56 -13.16 21.80
C GLU A 493 -16.84 -13.97 22.07
N ALA A 494 -17.40 -13.86 23.28
CA ALA A 494 -18.62 -14.58 23.64
C ALA A 494 -19.80 -14.17 22.75
N GLU A 495 -19.95 -12.87 22.46
CA GLU A 495 -20.96 -12.37 21.52
C GLU A 495 -20.73 -12.90 20.11
N LEU A 496 -19.47 -12.89 19.64
CA LEU A 496 -19.11 -13.43 18.32
C LEU A 496 -19.46 -14.91 18.20
N VAL A 497 -19.10 -15.71 19.20
CA VAL A 497 -19.38 -17.16 19.21
C VAL A 497 -20.89 -17.41 19.21
N GLU A 498 -21.66 -16.66 19.98
CA GLU A 498 -23.13 -16.77 19.99
C GLU A 498 -23.72 -16.46 18.60
N LYS A 499 -23.27 -15.37 17.96
CA LYS A 499 -23.71 -15.03 16.60
C LYS A 499 -23.32 -16.09 15.57
N LEU A 500 -22.11 -16.66 15.68
CA LEU A 500 -21.68 -17.75 14.81
C LEU A 500 -22.59 -18.98 14.95
N LYS A 501 -22.99 -19.33 16.18
CA LYS A 501 -23.93 -20.41 16.45
C LYS A 501 -25.32 -20.14 15.84
N GLU A 502 -25.82 -18.89 15.99
CA GLU A 502 -27.07 -18.47 15.34
C GLU A 502 -27.02 -18.71 13.81
N TYR A 503 -25.95 -18.24 13.13
CA TYR A 503 -25.81 -18.42 11.68
C TYR A 503 -25.63 -19.87 11.27
N MET A 504 -24.87 -20.66 12.02
CA MET A 504 -24.74 -22.11 11.78
C MET A 504 -26.08 -22.83 11.92
N ALA A 505 -26.88 -22.48 12.93
CA ALA A 505 -28.21 -23.07 13.14
C ALA A 505 -29.18 -22.72 12.01
N ASP A 506 -29.11 -21.49 11.47
CA ASP A 506 -29.97 -21.00 10.38
C ASP A 506 -29.43 -21.33 8.97
N GLY A 507 -28.38 -22.15 8.86
CA GLY A 507 -27.80 -22.56 7.58
C GLY A 507 -27.10 -21.45 6.83
N PHE A 508 -26.44 -20.55 7.56
CA PHE A 508 -25.67 -19.40 7.04
C PHE A 508 -26.49 -18.42 6.18
N ARG A 509 -27.76 -18.23 6.51
CA ARG A 509 -28.62 -17.28 5.79
C ARG A 509 -28.30 -15.86 6.20
N GLU A 510 -28.20 -14.99 5.22
CA GLU A 510 -28.10 -13.56 5.47
C GLU A 510 -29.40 -13.03 6.09
N LYS A 511 -29.27 -12.14 7.09
CA LYS A 511 -30.44 -11.51 7.71
C LYS A 511 -31.04 -10.44 6.79
N GLU A 512 -32.39 -10.40 6.71
CA GLU A 512 -33.11 -9.48 5.82
C GLU A 512 -32.73 -8.01 6.03
N ILE A 513 -32.45 -7.60 7.27
CA ILE A 513 -32.03 -6.22 7.58
C ILE A 513 -30.74 -5.84 6.83
N TYR A 514 -29.79 -6.76 6.69
CA TYR A 514 -28.55 -6.50 5.96
C TYR A 514 -28.77 -6.63 4.45
N ALA A 515 -29.53 -7.60 4.01
CA ALA A 515 -29.89 -7.75 2.60
C ALA A 515 -30.57 -6.49 2.04
N ALA A 516 -31.42 -5.84 2.82
CA ALA A 516 -32.12 -4.61 2.45
C ALA A 516 -31.18 -3.40 2.24
N MET A 517 -29.99 -3.39 2.83
CA MET A 517 -29.01 -2.29 2.66
C MET A 517 -28.24 -2.39 1.33
N ARG A 518 -28.19 -3.58 0.71
CA ARG A 518 -27.35 -3.88 -0.46
C ARG A 518 -27.56 -2.95 -1.66
N PRO A 519 -28.80 -2.55 -2.05
CA PRO A 519 -29.00 -1.64 -3.17
C PRO A 519 -28.35 -0.26 -2.98
N GLY A 520 -28.09 0.17 -1.75
CA GLY A 520 -27.37 1.42 -1.45
C GLY A 520 -25.88 1.34 -1.73
N TYR A 521 -25.31 0.14 -1.69
CA TYR A 521 -23.87 -0.06 -1.80
C TYR A 521 -23.40 -0.61 -3.15
N PHE A 522 -24.29 -1.21 -3.95
CA PHE A 522 -23.98 -1.75 -5.26
C PHE A 522 -24.94 -1.21 -6.32
N ALA A 523 -24.43 -0.38 -7.23
CA ALA A 523 -25.23 0.13 -8.35
C ALA A 523 -25.57 -0.98 -9.36
N TYR A 524 -24.67 -1.97 -9.51
CA TYR A 524 -24.80 -3.04 -10.48
C TYR A 524 -24.36 -4.38 -9.88
N ARG A 525 -25.09 -5.44 -10.26
CA ARG A 525 -24.83 -6.84 -9.89
C ARG A 525 -25.02 -7.79 -11.07
N ASP A 526 -24.75 -7.28 -12.29
CA ASP A 526 -25.03 -7.93 -13.57
C ASP A 526 -23.77 -8.46 -14.26
N HIS A 527 -22.64 -8.56 -13.53
CA HIS A 527 -21.35 -9.03 -14.04
C HIS A 527 -20.86 -8.28 -15.31
N SER A 528 -21.17 -7.00 -15.42
CA SER A 528 -20.80 -6.16 -16.58
C SER A 528 -19.96 -4.94 -16.20
N ASN A 529 -19.25 -4.99 -15.06
CA ASN A 529 -18.47 -3.87 -14.53
C ASN A 529 -17.25 -3.55 -15.42
N CYS A 530 -16.56 -4.58 -15.93
CA CYS A 530 -15.46 -4.41 -16.88
C CYS A 530 -15.92 -3.73 -18.17
N ARG A 531 -17.11 -4.09 -18.69
CA ARG A 531 -17.69 -3.45 -19.87
C ARG A 531 -17.94 -1.98 -19.65
N ARG A 532 -18.63 -1.61 -18.55
CA ARG A 532 -18.89 -0.21 -18.19
C ARG A 532 -17.61 0.60 -18.01
N THR A 533 -16.60 0.00 -17.36
CA THR A 533 -15.28 0.60 -17.23
C THR A 533 -14.64 0.88 -18.59
N TYR A 534 -14.65 -0.08 -19.49
CA TYR A 534 -14.11 0.08 -20.85
C TYR A 534 -14.86 1.17 -21.63
N GLU A 535 -16.20 1.15 -21.63
CA GLU A 535 -17.05 2.12 -22.32
C GLU A 535 -16.83 3.54 -21.79
N TYR A 536 -16.70 3.71 -20.48
CA TYR A 536 -16.36 5.01 -19.89
C TYR A 536 -14.99 5.52 -20.35
N ILE A 537 -13.96 4.68 -20.33
CA ILE A 537 -12.61 5.06 -20.77
C ILE A 537 -12.64 5.49 -22.25
N ILE A 538 -13.33 4.75 -23.11
CA ILE A 538 -13.51 5.11 -24.52
C ILE A 538 -14.28 6.43 -24.67
N GLY A 539 -15.33 6.63 -23.89
CA GLY A 539 -16.12 7.88 -23.86
C GLY A 539 -15.30 9.12 -23.49
N LYS A 540 -14.25 8.95 -22.66
CA LYS A 540 -13.27 10.01 -22.34
C LYS A 540 -12.19 10.20 -23.42
N GLY A 541 -12.27 9.50 -24.55
CA GLY A 541 -11.39 9.70 -25.72
C GLY A 541 -10.04 8.99 -25.65
N TYR A 542 -9.89 7.89 -24.89
CA TYR A 542 -8.67 7.07 -24.82
C TYR A 542 -8.57 5.93 -25.83
#